data_ef8ce4c8a315d7770e63272ed630681c
#
_entry.id   ef8ce4c8a315d7770e63272ed630681c
#
_cell.length_a   1.000
_cell.length_b   1.000
_cell.length_c   1.000
_cell.angle_alpha   90.00
_cell.angle_beta   90.00
_cell.angle_gamma   90.00
#
_symmetry.space_group_name_H-M   'P 1'
#
loop_
_entity.id
_entity.type
_entity.pdbx_description
1 polymer ?
#
loop_
_entity_poly.entity_id
_entity_poly.type
_entity_poly.pdbx_seq_one_letter_code
_entity_poly.pdbx_strand_id
1 'polypeptide(L)'
;MSSQEIKRKLIENTKILIQKNATVTIKDIAEASFVNIAAVNYHFGSKEKLMKIVIEEVLNELKEYVAEQVIKVKDKQTIEENLEKMMTYIYNFSLENVGLLNYLFLSQEIQSESSSMLIDNFFADNEFTQLIYKSLEQTTDTHNQKELFAKYILLFSSFCIPLFIQISQMKLHGSMRIEMFKDPEFRQYYIKNIMKMA
;
A
#
# COMPACT_ATOMS: atom_id res chain seq x y z
N MET A 1 8.09 26.66 -18.65
CA MET A 1 7.12 25.72 -18.04
C MET A 1 6.16 26.51 -17.16
N SER A 2 4.86 26.19 -17.23
CA SER A 2 3.87 26.77 -16.33
C SER A 2 4.04 26.21 -14.89
N SER A 3 3.49 26.92 -13.91
CA SER A 3 3.51 26.47 -12.49
C SER A 3 2.85 25.08 -12.33
N GLN A 4 1.80 24.79 -13.09
CA GLN A 4 1.12 23.49 -13.07
C GLN A 4 1.97 22.38 -13.69
N GLU A 5 2.68 22.65 -14.78
CA GLU A 5 3.61 21.67 -15.39
C GLU A 5 4.75 21.30 -14.45
N ILE A 6 5.29 22.27 -13.70
CA ILE A 6 6.33 22.02 -12.70
C ILE A 6 5.78 21.15 -11.56
N LYS A 7 4.59 21.47 -11.05
CA LYS A 7 3.95 20.64 -10.00
C LYS A 7 3.76 19.19 -10.43
N ARG A 8 3.18 18.97 -11.62
CA ARG A 8 2.95 17.63 -12.15
C ARG A 8 4.27 16.88 -12.32
N LYS A 9 5.29 17.52 -12.89
CA LYS A 9 6.61 16.92 -13.07
C LYS A 9 7.27 16.55 -11.75
N LEU A 10 7.13 17.36 -10.71
CA LEU A 10 7.61 17.05 -9.37
C LEU A 10 6.91 15.82 -8.78
N ILE A 11 5.59 15.70 -8.92
CA ILE A 11 4.82 14.53 -8.45
C ILE A 11 5.27 13.28 -9.20
N GLU A 12 5.27 13.31 -10.55
CA GLU A 12 5.64 12.16 -11.40
C GLU A 12 7.06 11.66 -11.11
N ASN A 13 8.04 12.56 -11.03
CA ASN A 13 9.42 12.16 -10.75
C ASN A 13 9.60 11.67 -9.30
N THR A 14 8.89 12.24 -8.33
CA THR A 14 8.91 11.75 -6.96
C THR A 14 8.32 10.34 -6.88
N LYS A 15 7.23 10.06 -7.60
CA LYS A 15 6.64 8.72 -7.71
C LYS A 15 7.65 7.71 -8.26
N ILE A 16 8.35 8.04 -9.35
CA ILE A 16 9.40 7.18 -9.91
C ILE A 16 10.57 6.96 -8.93
N LEU A 17 10.95 7.98 -8.17
CA LEU A 17 12.02 7.86 -7.18
C LEU A 17 11.65 6.93 -6.03
N ILE A 18 10.44 7.04 -5.48
CA ILE A 18 9.99 6.16 -4.39
C ILE A 18 9.76 4.72 -4.83
N GLN A 19 9.52 4.48 -6.11
CA GLN A 19 9.46 3.12 -6.65
C GLN A 19 10.82 2.42 -6.59
N LYS A 20 11.90 3.16 -6.82
CA LYS A 20 13.25 2.59 -6.98
C LYS A 20 14.11 2.69 -5.71
N ASN A 21 13.84 3.66 -4.85
CA ASN A 21 14.72 4.00 -3.73
C ASN A 21 13.99 3.88 -2.40
N ALA A 22 14.60 3.20 -1.43
CA ALA A 22 14.07 3.09 -0.07
C ALA A 22 14.00 4.46 0.65
N THR A 23 14.86 5.41 0.27
CA THR A 23 14.87 6.78 0.79
C THR A 23 15.00 7.77 -0.35
N VAL A 24 14.30 8.90 -0.26
CA VAL A 24 14.30 9.97 -1.26
C VAL A 24 14.52 11.30 -0.56
N THR A 25 15.55 12.05 -0.98
CA THR A 25 15.84 13.38 -0.47
C THR A 25 15.20 14.47 -1.34
N ILE A 26 15.06 15.68 -0.78
CA ILE A 26 14.56 16.84 -1.56
C ILE A 26 15.52 17.18 -2.72
N LYS A 27 16.81 16.89 -2.57
CA LYS A 27 17.82 17.05 -3.61
C LYS A 27 17.58 16.10 -4.77
N ASP A 28 17.32 14.82 -4.48
CA ASP A 28 17.02 13.80 -5.51
C ASP A 28 15.79 14.21 -6.33
N ILE A 29 14.74 14.71 -5.66
CA ILE A 29 13.50 15.19 -6.30
C ILE A 29 13.80 16.38 -7.21
N ALA A 30 14.55 17.36 -6.72
CA ALA A 30 14.90 18.56 -7.48
C ALA A 30 15.74 18.21 -8.73
N GLU A 31 16.76 17.37 -8.58
CA GLU A 31 17.64 16.90 -9.66
C GLU A 31 16.84 16.10 -10.71
N ALA A 32 16.03 15.11 -10.30
CA ALA A 32 15.21 14.33 -11.22
C ALA A 32 14.19 15.18 -11.98
N SER A 33 13.73 16.28 -11.37
CA SER A 33 12.76 17.18 -11.97
C SER A 33 13.39 18.32 -12.77
N PHE A 34 14.73 18.45 -12.78
CA PHE A 34 15.47 19.55 -13.39
C PHE A 34 15.04 20.93 -12.87
N VAL A 35 14.81 21.03 -11.57
CA VAL A 35 14.50 22.29 -10.87
C VAL A 35 15.43 22.47 -9.69
N ASN A 36 15.41 23.67 -9.08
CA ASN A 36 16.13 23.89 -7.83
C ASN A 36 15.27 23.46 -6.63
N ILE A 37 15.91 23.24 -5.48
CA ILE A 37 15.25 22.87 -4.22
C ILE A 37 14.20 23.92 -3.81
N ALA A 38 14.46 25.21 -4.08
CA ALA A 38 13.51 26.29 -3.78
C ALA A 38 12.20 26.13 -4.53
N ALA A 39 12.20 25.56 -5.75
CA ALA A 39 10.98 25.27 -6.49
C ALA A 39 10.11 24.21 -5.82
N VAL A 40 10.72 23.17 -5.24
CA VAL A 40 9.99 22.14 -4.48
C VAL A 40 9.28 22.78 -3.28
N ASN A 41 10.01 23.58 -2.49
CA ASN A 41 9.46 24.28 -1.34
C ASN A 41 8.41 25.32 -1.73
N TYR A 42 8.60 26.02 -2.85
CA TYR A 42 7.64 27.00 -3.35
C TYR A 42 6.29 26.34 -3.72
N HIS A 43 6.34 25.18 -4.39
CA HIS A 43 5.12 24.52 -4.87
C HIS A 43 4.41 23.66 -3.83
N PHE A 44 5.13 23.08 -2.88
CA PHE A 44 4.58 22.11 -1.91
C PHE A 44 4.80 22.50 -0.44
N GLY A 45 5.61 23.52 -0.17
CA GLY A 45 5.98 23.95 1.17
C GLY A 45 7.08 23.11 1.80
N SER A 46 7.05 21.78 1.66
CA SER A 46 8.10 20.89 2.13
C SER A 46 8.14 19.57 1.33
N LYS A 47 9.26 18.82 1.48
CA LYS A 47 9.39 17.46 0.92
C LYS A 47 8.29 16.54 1.47
N GLU A 48 8.01 16.62 2.74
CA GLU A 48 7.03 15.77 3.44
C GLU A 48 5.63 15.93 2.85
N LYS A 49 5.21 17.17 2.57
CA LYS A 49 3.92 17.45 1.92
C LYS A 49 3.85 16.90 0.50
N LEU A 50 4.93 17.01 -0.28
CA LEU A 50 5.00 16.41 -1.61
C LEU A 50 4.96 14.88 -1.51
N MET A 51 5.74 14.29 -0.59
CA MET A 51 5.75 12.85 -0.34
C MET A 51 4.36 12.34 0.04
N LYS A 52 3.65 13.05 0.91
CA LYS A 52 2.28 12.68 1.30
C LYS A 52 1.35 12.60 0.08
N ILE A 53 1.36 13.61 -0.79
CA ILE A 53 0.53 13.63 -2.02
C ILE A 53 0.85 12.41 -2.90
N VAL A 54 2.14 12.15 -3.14
CA VAL A 54 2.57 11.04 -4.00
C VAL A 54 2.18 9.69 -3.40
N ILE A 55 2.35 9.53 -2.10
CA ILE A 55 2.01 8.29 -1.39
C ILE A 55 0.49 8.05 -1.41
N GLU A 56 -0.31 9.09 -1.20
CA GLU A 56 -1.77 9.01 -1.31
C GLU A 56 -2.22 8.59 -2.71
N GLU A 57 -1.61 9.11 -3.78
CA GLU A 57 -1.91 8.66 -5.16
C GLU A 57 -1.59 7.17 -5.34
N VAL A 58 -0.42 6.72 -4.90
CA VAL A 58 -0.01 5.31 -5.03
C VAL A 58 -0.88 4.37 -4.17
N LEU A 59 -1.27 4.79 -2.97
CA LEU A 59 -2.20 4.02 -2.13
C LEU A 59 -3.61 3.95 -2.74
N ASN A 60 -4.06 5.01 -3.40
CA ASN A 60 -5.35 4.99 -4.10
C ASN A 60 -5.35 3.98 -5.26
N GLU A 61 -4.30 3.90 -6.05
CA GLU A 61 -4.15 2.87 -7.09
C GLU A 61 -4.24 1.45 -6.51
N LEU A 62 -3.59 1.20 -5.37
CA LEU A 62 -3.70 -0.07 -4.66
C LEU A 62 -5.14 -0.36 -4.19
N LYS A 63 -5.79 0.62 -3.57
CA LYS A 63 -7.17 0.49 -3.08
C LYS A 63 -8.17 0.25 -4.20
N GLU A 64 -8.03 0.94 -5.33
CA GLU A 64 -8.87 0.76 -6.51
C GLU A 64 -8.77 -0.68 -7.04
N TYR A 65 -7.55 -1.20 -7.17
CA TYR A 65 -7.38 -2.59 -7.58
C TYR A 65 -8.02 -3.59 -6.61
N VAL A 66 -7.79 -3.42 -5.30
CA VAL A 66 -8.39 -4.30 -4.27
C VAL A 66 -9.91 -4.21 -4.31
N ALA A 67 -10.46 -2.99 -4.40
CA ALA A 67 -11.90 -2.77 -4.49
C ALA A 67 -12.53 -3.49 -5.70
N GLU A 68 -11.88 -3.43 -6.86
CA GLU A 68 -12.33 -4.16 -8.05
C GLU A 68 -12.38 -5.68 -7.84
N GLN A 69 -11.40 -6.27 -7.13
CA GLN A 69 -11.43 -7.70 -6.86
C GLN A 69 -12.54 -8.06 -5.87
N VAL A 70 -12.77 -7.22 -4.85
CA VAL A 70 -13.83 -7.42 -3.86
C VAL A 70 -15.21 -7.37 -4.50
N ILE A 71 -15.47 -6.41 -5.40
CA ILE A 71 -16.76 -6.27 -6.11
C ILE A 71 -17.04 -7.50 -7.00
N LYS A 72 -16.03 -8.20 -7.48
CA LYS A 72 -16.16 -9.40 -8.33
C LYS A 72 -16.51 -10.68 -7.56
N VAL A 73 -16.50 -10.65 -6.23
CA VAL A 73 -16.83 -11.82 -5.39
C VAL A 73 -18.32 -12.19 -5.55
N LYS A 74 -18.59 -13.46 -5.88
CA LYS A 74 -19.96 -13.99 -6.03
C LYS A 74 -20.19 -15.25 -5.19
N ASP A 75 -19.17 -16.05 -4.98
CA ASP A 75 -19.21 -17.33 -4.30
C ASP A 75 -17.85 -17.67 -3.68
N LYS A 76 -17.76 -18.78 -2.97
CA LYS A 76 -16.53 -19.20 -2.27
C LYS A 76 -15.34 -19.42 -3.22
N GLN A 77 -15.57 -20.02 -4.39
CA GLN A 77 -14.51 -20.23 -5.37
C GLN A 77 -13.97 -18.89 -5.89
N THR A 78 -14.87 -17.95 -6.18
CA THR A 78 -14.51 -16.60 -6.61
C THR A 78 -13.71 -15.85 -5.52
N ILE A 79 -13.99 -16.10 -4.24
CA ILE A 79 -13.19 -15.52 -3.12
C ILE A 79 -11.75 -16.02 -3.19
N GLU A 80 -11.53 -17.34 -3.30
CA GLU A 80 -10.17 -17.92 -3.36
C GLU A 80 -9.39 -17.37 -4.56
N GLU A 81 -10.00 -17.35 -5.74
CA GLU A 81 -9.39 -16.81 -6.97
C GLU A 81 -9.04 -15.32 -6.85
N ASN A 82 -9.92 -14.53 -6.25
CA ASN A 82 -9.67 -13.09 -6.07
C ASN A 82 -8.62 -12.81 -4.99
N LEU A 83 -8.57 -13.59 -3.91
CA LEU A 83 -7.49 -13.51 -2.94
C LEU A 83 -6.13 -13.83 -3.58
N GLU A 84 -6.05 -14.86 -4.44
CA GLU A 84 -4.81 -15.18 -5.18
C GLU A 84 -4.36 -14.01 -6.06
N LYS A 85 -5.30 -13.39 -6.79
CA LYS A 85 -5.02 -12.21 -7.63
C LYS A 85 -4.55 -11.03 -6.78
N MET A 86 -5.25 -10.75 -5.68
CA MET A 86 -4.90 -9.68 -4.75
C MET A 86 -3.52 -9.89 -4.14
N MET A 87 -3.22 -11.09 -3.67
CA MET A 87 -1.90 -11.41 -3.09
C MET A 87 -0.78 -11.26 -4.12
N THR A 88 -0.99 -11.75 -5.33
CA THR A 88 -0.02 -11.61 -6.42
C THR A 88 0.21 -10.13 -6.77
N TYR A 89 -0.87 -9.35 -6.84
CA TYR A 89 -0.78 -7.91 -7.10
C TYR A 89 -0.05 -7.17 -5.99
N ILE A 90 -0.44 -7.40 -4.73
CA ILE A 90 0.18 -6.74 -3.57
C ILE A 90 1.66 -7.12 -3.45
N TYR A 91 2.02 -8.36 -3.75
CA TYR A 91 3.42 -8.77 -3.82
C TYR A 91 4.21 -7.98 -4.86
N ASN A 92 3.73 -7.92 -6.11
CA ASN A 92 4.38 -7.17 -7.18
C ASN A 92 4.43 -5.67 -6.86
N PHE A 93 3.33 -5.11 -6.38
CA PHE A 93 3.25 -3.73 -5.91
C PHE A 93 4.31 -3.42 -4.85
N SER A 94 4.56 -4.35 -3.93
CA SER A 94 5.57 -4.17 -2.88
C SER A 94 7.00 -4.11 -3.44
N LEU A 95 7.29 -4.89 -4.47
CA LEU A 95 8.57 -4.87 -5.16
C LEU A 95 8.80 -3.58 -5.95
N GLU A 96 7.74 -3.07 -6.53
CA GLU A 96 7.76 -1.86 -7.36
C GLU A 96 7.74 -0.56 -6.53
N ASN A 97 7.34 -0.62 -5.26
CA ASN A 97 7.14 0.55 -4.40
C ASN A 97 7.89 0.46 -3.06
N VAL A 98 9.16 0.03 -3.09
CA VAL A 98 9.98 -0.18 -1.87
C VAL A 98 10.08 1.07 -1.00
N GLY A 99 10.25 2.25 -1.60
CA GLY A 99 10.35 3.52 -0.87
C GLY A 99 9.03 3.90 -0.19
N LEU A 100 7.89 3.67 -0.85
CA LEU A 100 6.57 3.86 -0.25
C LEU A 100 6.44 3.02 1.03
N LEU A 101 6.74 1.74 0.93
CA LEU A 101 6.59 0.82 2.05
C LEU A 101 7.59 1.12 3.17
N ASN A 102 8.82 1.53 2.82
CA ASN A 102 9.78 2.01 3.81
C ASN A 102 9.26 3.26 4.54
N TYR A 103 8.64 4.19 3.82
CA TYR A 103 8.02 5.37 4.40
C TYR A 103 6.89 5.01 5.36
N LEU A 104 5.97 4.13 4.95
CA LEU A 104 4.79 3.76 5.75
C LEU A 104 5.13 2.93 6.99
N PHE A 105 6.10 2.01 6.89
CA PHE A 105 6.35 1.03 7.95
C PHE A 105 7.63 1.25 8.75
N LEU A 106 8.65 1.91 8.18
CA LEU A 106 9.99 1.96 8.76
C LEU A 106 10.57 3.36 8.93
N SER A 107 9.90 4.41 8.44
CA SER A 107 10.40 5.78 8.57
C SER A 107 10.23 6.28 10.00
N GLN A 108 11.35 6.65 10.62
CA GLN A 108 11.34 7.26 11.96
C GLN A 108 11.10 8.78 11.90
N GLU A 109 11.38 9.42 10.76
CA GLU A 109 11.32 10.87 10.61
C GLU A 109 9.90 11.43 10.65
N ILE A 110 8.87 10.59 10.37
CA ILE A 110 7.47 11.05 10.21
C ILE A 110 6.50 10.02 10.82
N GLN A 111 6.84 9.47 11.98
CA GLN A 111 6.01 8.43 12.63
C GLN A 111 4.54 8.81 12.81
N SER A 112 4.24 10.08 13.10
CA SER A 112 2.86 10.55 13.27
C SER A 112 2.10 10.65 11.93
N GLU A 113 2.74 11.13 10.86
CA GLU A 113 2.08 11.30 9.55
C GLU A 113 1.90 9.96 8.82
N SER A 114 2.89 9.07 8.84
CA SER A 114 2.78 7.74 8.22
C SER A 114 1.74 6.87 8.93
N SER A 115 1.67 6.93 10.26
CA SER A 115 0.63 6.25 11.04
C SER A 115 -0.75 6.80 10.75
N SER A 116 -0.90 8.14 10.67
CA SER A 116 -2.15 8.78 10.27
C SER A 116 -2.58 8.33 8.88
N MET A 117 -1.67 8.31 7.90
CA MET A 117 -1.99 7.85 6.55
C MET A 117 -2.48 6.40 6.51
N LEU A 118 -1.87 5.49 7.27
CA LEU A 118 -2.34 4.10 7.36
C LEU A 118 -3.74 4.03 7.99
N ILE A 119 -3.98 4.76 9.07
CA ILE A 119 -5.28 4.80 9.74
C ILE A 119 -6.33 5.40 8.82
N ASP A 120 -6.07 6.55 8.22
CA ASP A 120 -7.02 7.26 7.38
C ASP A 120 -7.39 6.48 6.10
N ASN A 121 -6.43 5.77 5.52
CA ASN A 121 -6.67 4.99 4.31
C ASN A 121 -7.33 3.63 4.55
N PHE A 122 -7.02 2.96 5.65
CA PHE A 122 -7.41 1.56 5.85
C PHE A 122 -8.28 1.29 7.09
N PHE A 123 -8.38 2.23 8.04
CA PHE A 123 -9.13 2.01 9.29
C PHE A 123 -10.17 3.08 9.60
N ALA A 124 -10.10 4.24 8.96
CA ALA A 124 -11.13 5.27 9.08
C ALA A 124 -12.40 4.85 8.33
N ASP A 125 -13.52 5.45 8.70
CA ASP A 125 -14.79 5.29 7.98
C ASP A 125 -14.71 6.01 6.63
N ASN A 126 -14.42 5.25 5.58
CA ASN A 126 -14.33 5.71 4.19
C ASN A 126 -14.93 4.67 3.23
N GLU A 127 -15.09 5.05 1.96
CA GLU A 127 -15.71 4.19 0.94
C GLU A 127 -15.02 2.84 0.78
N PHE A 128 -13.69 2.79 0.87
CA PHE A 128 -12.93 1.55 0.76
C PHE A 128 -13.20 0.61 1.94
N THR A 129 -13.12 1.10 3.18
CA THR A 129 -13.37 0.29 4.38
C THR A 129 -14.81 -0.20 4.44
N GLN A 130 -15.78 0.65 4.08
CA GLN A 130 -17.19 0.26 3.99
C GLN A 130 -17.43 -0.83 2.94
N LEU A 131 -16.77 -0.75 1.77
CA LEU A 131 -16.83 -1.79 0.76
C LEU A 131 -16.34 -3.14 1.28
N ILE A 132 -15.20 -3.15 1.97
CA ILE A 132 -14.64 -4.38 2.57
C ILE A 132 -15.58 -4.95 3.63
N TYR A 133 -16.11 -4.11 4.54
CA TYR A 133 -17.06 -4.56 5.56
C TYR A 133 -18.32 -5.16 4.95
N LYS A 134 -18.89 -4.51 3.94
CA LYS A 134 -20.06 -5.04 3.23
C LYS A 134 -19.77 -6.40 2.58
N SER A 135 -18.59 -6.56 1.98
CA SER A 135 -18.18 -7.84 1.40
C SER A 135 -18.01 -8.93 2.47
N LEU A 136 -17.37 -8.60 3.60
CA LEU A 136 -17.22 -9.52 4.74
C LEU A 136 -18.59 -9.93 5.31
N GLU A 137 -19.52 -8.99 5.47
CA GLU A 137 -20.87 -9.24 5.94
C GLU A 137 -21.61 -10.25 5.02
N GLN A 138 -21.51 -10.05 3.70
CA GLN A 138 -22.15 -10.94 2.71
C GLN A 138 -21.51 -12.33 2.65
N THR A 139 -20.20 -12.44 2.85
CA THR A 139 -19.46 -13.69 2.70
C THR A 139 -19.42 -14.54 3.97
N THR A 140 -19.61 -13.92 5.14
CA THR A 140 -19.53 -14.61 6.44
C THR A 140 -20.86 -14.70 7.18
N ASP A 141 -21.92 -14.16 6.60
CA ASP A 141 -23.28 -14.15 7.16
C ASP A 141 -23.35 -13.62 8.61
N THR A 142 -22.51 -12.62 8.91
CA THR A 142 -22.50 -11.96 10.22
C THR A 142 -22.80 -10.46 10.09
N HIS A 143 -23.66 -9.96 10.99
CA HIS A 143 -23.98 -8.53 11.11
C HIS A 143 -23.39 -7.92 12.39
N ASN A 144 -22.60 -8.70 13.15
CA ASN A 144 -21.95 -8.21 14.37
C ASN A 144 -20.75 -7.35 14.03
N GLN A 145 -20.83 -6.05 14.31
CA GLN A 145 -19.80 -5.07 13.98
C GLN A 145 -18.43 -5.40 14.61
N LYS A 146 -18.40 -5.97 15.83
CA LYS A 146 -17.14 -6.36 16.48
C LYS A 146 -16.51 -7.57 15.79
N GLU A 147 -17.32 -8.50 15.35
CA GLU A 147 -16.87 -9.68 14.60
C GLU A 147 -16.36 -9.27 13.21
N LEU A 148 -17.09 -8.41 12.51
CA LEU A 148 -16.66 -7.86 11.22
C LEU A 148 -15.32 -7.11 11.35
N PHE A 149 -15.16 -6.30 12.39
CA PHE A 149 -13.90 -5.61 12.65
C PHE A 149 -12.77 -6.59 12.94
N ALA A 150 -13.00 -7.65 13.73
CA ALA A 150 -12.00 -8.67 13.98
C ALA A 150 -11.58 -9.40 12.70
N LYS A 151 -12.53 -9.78 11.85
CA LYS A 151 -12.28 -10.38 10.54
C LYS A 151 -11.50 -9.43 9.62
N TYR A 152 -11.85 -8.15 9.61
CA TYR A 152 -11.11 -7.14 8.85
C TYR A 152 -9.66 -7.03 9.30
N ILE A 153 -9.40 -6.95 10.62
CA ILE A 153 -8.04 -6.90 11.16
C ILE A 153 -7.23 -8.15 10.78
N LEU A 154 -7.83 -9.34 10.85
CA LEU A 154 -7.17 -10.57 10.43
C LEU A 154 -6.83 -10.55 8.94
N LEU A 155 -7.79 -10.15 8.10
CA LEU A 155 -7.59 -10.03 6.66
C LEU A 155 -6.49 -9.00 6.34
N PHE A 156 -6.55 -7.80 6.90
CA PHE A 156 -5.56 -6.75 6.70
C PHE A 156 -4.16 -7.21 7.14
N SER A 157 -4.06 -7.83 8.32
CA SER A 157 -2.79 -8.34 8.86
C SER A 157 -2.19 -9.44 7.97
N SER A 158 -3.03 -10.25 7.33
CA SER A 158 -2.58 -11.30 6.42
C SER A 158 -1.85 -10.77 5.19
N PHE A 159 -2.10 -9.54 4.79
CA PHE A 159 -1.33 -8.86 3.73
C PHE A 159 -0.17 -8.04 4.29
N CYS A 160 -0.39 -7.30 5.37
CA CYS A 160 0.59 -6.33 5.88
C CYS A 160 1.81 -6.98 6.54
N ILE A 161 1.64 -8.05 7.33
CA ILE A 161 2.75 -8.68 8.04
C ILE A 161 3.77 -9.31 7.10
N PRO A 162 3.39 -10.08 6.06
CA PRO A 162 4.35 -10.54 5.06
C PRO A 162 5.09 -9.42 4.34
N LEU A 163 4.41 -8.33 3.99
CA LEU A 163 5.04 -7.15 3.40
C LEU A 163 6.07 -6.52 4.34
N PHE A 164 5.73 -6.35 5.61
CA PHE A 164 6.64 -5.81 6.62
C PHE A 164 7.90 -6.68 6.76
N ILE A 165 7.75 -8.01 6.82
CA ILE A 165 8.88 -8.94 6.86
C ILE A 165 9.76 -8.78 5.63
N GLN A 166 9.16 -8.71 4.44
CA GLN A 166 9.85 -8.58 3.16
C GLN A 166 10.69 -7.31 3.09
N ILE A 167 10.10 -6.15 3.46
CA ILE A 167 10.80 -4.85 3.46
C ILE A 167 11.90 -4.82 4.50
N SER A 168 11.64 -5.35 5.70
CA SER A 168 12.63 -5.43 6.78
C SER A 168 13.86 -6.24 6.36
N GLN A 169 13.67 -7.35 5.63
CA GLN A 169 14.77 -8.13 5.09
C GLN A 169 15.58 -7.37 4.03
N MET A 170 14.89 -6.66 3.11
CA MET A 170 15.57 -5.82 2.11
C MET A 170 16.44 -4.76 2.80
N LYS A 171 15.92 -4.12 3.84
CA LYS A 171 16.64 -3.08 4.59
C LYS A 171 17.85 -3.63 5.36
N LEU A 172 17.69 -4.81 6.00
CA LEU A 172 18.74 -5.39 6.85
C LEU A 172 19.82 -6.13 6.05
N HIS A 173 19.49 -6.73 4.93
CA HIS A 173 20.36 -7.65 4.21
C HIS A 173 20.64 -7.25 2.76
N GLY A 174 20.05 -6.15 2.27
CA GLY A 174 20.15 -5.71 0.86
C GLY A 174 19.53 -6.66 -0.15
N SER A 175 18.92 -7.76 0.32
CA SER A 175 18.24 -8.75 -0.53
C SER A 175 17.09 -9.42 0.23
N MET A 176 16.09 -9.88 -0.50
CA MET A 176 15.04 -10.72 0.06
C MET A 176 15.56 -12.16 0.21
N ARG A 177 15.63 -12.64 1.44
CA ARG A 177 15.97 -14.05 1.74
C ARG A 177 14.74 -14.96 1.73
N ILE A 178 13.58 -14.41 2.03
CA ILE A 178 12.31 -15.13 2.08
C ILE A 178 11.36 -14.45 1.09
N GLU A 179 11.23 -15.01 -0.09
CA GLU A 179 10.30 -14.53 -1.14
C GLU A 179 8.97 -15.31 -1.02
N MET A 180 8.32 -15.23 0.15
CA MET A 180 7.14 -16.02 0.50
C MET A 180 6.08 -16.04 -0.60
N PHE A 181 5.74 -14.87 -1.12
CA PHE A 181 4.66 -14.77 -2.11
C PHE A 181 5.11 -15.02 -3.55
N LYS A 182 6.38 -15.23 -3.79
CA LYS A 182 6.88 -15.66 -5.11
C LYS A 182 6.57 -17.14 -5.35
N ASP A 183 6.52 -17.95 -4.28
CA ASP A 183 6.20 -19.36 -4.33
C ASP A 183 4.67 -19.57 -4.49
N PRO A 184 4.19 -20.14 -5.62
CA PRO A 184 2.77 -20.39 -5.84
C PRO A 184 2.16 -21.37 -4.83
N GLU A 185 2.92 -22.40 -4.42
CA GLU A 185 2.46 -23.40 -3.46
C GLU A 185 2.27 -22.77 -2.07
N PHE A 186 3.21 -21.91 -1.64
CA PHE A 186 3.07 -21.14 -0.42
C PHE A 186 1.81 -20.25 -0.47
N ARG A 187 1.56 -19.52 -1.58
CA ARG A 187 0.37 -18.69 -1.73
C ARG A 187 -0.91 -19.48 -1.58
N GLN A 188 -1.01 -20.66 -2.22
CA GLN A 188 -2.19 -21.52 -2.10
C GLN A 188 -2.45 -21.97 -0.66
N TYR A 189 -1.42 -22.42 0.07
CA TYR A 189 -1.57 -22.78 1.49
C TYR A 189 -1.95 -21.58 2.34
N TYR A 190 -1.36 -20.42 2.06
CA TYR A 190 -1.63 -19.20 2.80
C TYR A 190 -3.07 -18.75 2.65
N ILE A 191 -3.59 -18.69 1.41
CA ILE A 191 -4.99 -18.35 1.10
C ILE A 191 -5.95 -19.35 1.74
N LYS A 192 -5.67 -20.64 1.59
CA LYS A 192 -6.50 -21.69 2.20
C LYS A 192 -6.61 -21.54 3.73
N ASN A 193 -5.56 -21.08 4.38
CA ASN A 193 -5.59 -20.82 5.82
C ASN A 193 -6.32 -19.54 6.17
N ILE A 194 -6.20 -18.46 5.37
CA ILE A 194 -7.03 -17.24 5.53
C ILE A 194 -8.50 -17.62 5.43
N MET A 195 -8.89 -18.39 4.41
CA MET A 195 -10.28 -18.82 4.21
C MET A 195 -10.87 -19.66 5.35
N LYS A 196 -10.03 -20.33 6.14
CA LYS A 196 -10.48 -21.08 7.34
C LYS A 196 -10.68 -20.20 8.56
N MET A 197 -10.04 -19.02 8.57
CA MET A 197 -10.15 -18.06 9.68
C MET A 197 -11.28 -17.04 9.45
N ALA A 198 -11.68 -16.84 8.20
CA ALA A 198 -12.79 -15.98 7.80
C ALA A 198 -14.12 -16.72 7.94
#